data_ed0c2b6fc24aa33061460f849532dafd
#
_entry.id   ed0c2b6fc24aa33061460f849532dafd
#
_cell.length_a   1.000
_cell.length_b   1.000
_cell.length_c   1.000
_cell.angle_alpha   90.00
_cell.angle_beta   90.00
_cell.angle_gamma   90.00
#
_symmetry.space_group_name_H-M   'P 1'
#
loop_
_entity.id
_entity.type
_entity.pdbx_description
1 polymer ?
#
loop_
_entity_poly.entity_id
_entity_poly.type
_entity_poly.pdbx_seq_one_letter_code
_entity_poly.pdbx_strand_id
1 'polypeptide(L)'
;MRTALLHLDGALEEQRKLTRAVSSHGGRGVDLRDLGPALRLWSRPWALQRFRARVASDLPASDGATLVFAGSGDFHHITPTLLARASEAAGDPPVTLLHFDNHPDWVRFSNGAHCGSWVGWAARLPNVVRVVTVGVCSDDIHRPQAKGADLDLVSEGRVELYAYRAPRGARKVAVADREWSTIEAMGKVAFLDFLPTRIPTKNVYLTIDKDVLRAADAGTNWDQGRTSLAFLKAMLARIGEHHRVIGADVVGDWSRPVYGGGLLASLLKRGEAMLDQPWSRPEPGAQAINETANLELLELIVGFGR
;
A
#
# COMPACT_ATOMS: atom_id res chain seq x y z
N MET A 1 -4.12 -17.97 -6.51
CA MET A 1 -3.20 -17.01 -5.84
C MET A 1 -2.84 -17.60 -4.48
N ARG A 2 -1.55 -17.59 -4.07
CA ARG A 2 -1.10 -17.96 -2.72
C ARG A 2 -1.33 -16.81 -1.75
N THR A 3 -1.36 -17.11 -0.45
CA THR A 3 -1.61 -16.10 0.58
C THR A 3 -0.54 -16.16 1.68
N ALA A 4 -0.19 -15.01 2.27
CA ALA A 4 0.77 -14.95 3.38
C ALA A 4 0.43 -13.83 4.37
N LEU A 5 0.76 -14.06 5.64
CA LEU A 5 0.76 -13.05 6.69
C LEU A 5 2.20 -12.75 7.09
N LEU A 6 2.63 -11.49 6.99
CA LEU A 6 3.90 -11.04 7.53
C LEU A 6 3.66 -10.39 8.89
N HIS A 7 3.97 -11.10 9.95
CA HIS A 7 3.85 -10.59 11.32
C HIS A 7 5.04 -9.67 11.65
N LEU A 8 4.96 -8.41 11.20
CA LEU A 8 5.93 -7.35 11.48
C LEU A 8 5.63 -6.66 12.82
N ASP A 9 4.36 -6.69 13.21
CA ASP A 9 3.84 -6.19 14.49
C ASP A 9 2.68 -7.07 14.99
N GLY A 10 1.96 -6.61 16.02
CA GLY A 10 0.83 -7.36 16.58
C GLY A 10 -0.51 -7.18 15.85
N ALA A 11 -0.57 -6.41 14.75
CA ALA A 11 -1.84 -6.07 14.11
C ALA A 11 -2.63 -7.29 13.61
N LEU A 12 -1.94 -8.27 13.03
CA LEU A 12 -2.54 -9.46 12.45
C LEU A 12 -2.82 -10.58 13.47
N GLU A 13 -2.22 -10.51 14.67
CA GLU A 13 -2.36 -11.57 15.69
C GLU A 13 -3.77 -11.66 16.25
N GLU A 14 -4.46 -10.54 16.36
CA GLU A 14 -5.84 -10.47 16.85
C GLU A 14 -6.86 -10.87 15.80
N GLN A 15 -6.46 -10.98 14.53
CA GLN A 15 -7.32 -11.30 13.39
C GLN A 15 -7.41 -12.82 13.15
N ARG A 16 -8.05 -13.51 14.07
CA ARG A 16 -8.11 -15.00 14.07
C ARG A 16 -8.84 -15.58 12.86
N LYS A 17 -9.88 -14.91 12.36
CA LYS A 17 -10.63 -15.37 11.19
C LYS A 17 -9.78 -15.23 9.92
N LEU A 18 -9.06 -14.12 9.78
CA LEU A 18 -8.10 -13.91 8.68
C LEU A 18 -7.02 -15.00 8.70
N THR A 19 -6.41 -15.27 9.86
CA THR A 19 -5.39 -16.32 10.00
C THR A 19 -5.91 -17.69 9.56
N ARG A 20 -7.14 -18.05 9.96
CA ARG A 20 -7.77 -19.31 9.53
C ARG A 20 -8.06 -19.32 8.03
N ALA A 21 -8.59 -18.23 7.49
CA ALA A 21 -8.87 -18.10 6.07
C ALA A 21 -7.61 -18.21 5.22
N VAL A 22 -6.52 -17.52 5.59
CA VAL A 22 -5.22 -17.65 4.93
C VAL A 22 -4.72 -19.09 4.97
N SER A 23 -4.81 -19.77 6.13
CA SER A 23 -4.40 -21.17 6.27
C SER A 23 -5.26 -22.12 5.41
N SER A 24 -6.57 -21.88 5.30
CA SER A 24 -7.47 -22.69 4.46
C SER A 24 -7.19 -22.55 2.97
N HIS A 25 -6.57 -21.46 2.54
CA HIS A 25 -6.05 -21.25 1.18
C HIS A 25 -4.61 -21.77 1.00
N GLY A 26 -4.09 -22.58 1.93
CA GLY A 26 -2.71 -23.08 1.87
C GLY A 26 -1.65 -22.03 2.15
N GLY A 27 -2.06 -20.87 2.67
CA GLY A 27 -1.14 -19.78 3.03
C GLY A 27 -0.46 -20.03 4.38
N ARG A 28 0.50 -19.16 4.70
CA ARG A 28 1.29 -19.25 5.93
C ARG A 28 1.51 -17.89 6.59
N GLY A 29 1.77 -17.91 7.89
CA GLY A 29 2.34 -16.79 8.64
C GLY A 29 3.87 -16.85 8.67
N VAL A 30 4.52 -15.71 8.52
CA VAL A 30 5.96 -15.53 8.68
C VAL A 30 6.20 -14.57 9.84
N ASP A 31 6.89 -15.01 10.86
CA ASP A 31 7.23 -14.16 12.02
C ASP A 31 8.45 -13.29 11.71
N LEU A 32 8.21 -11.98 11.65
CA LEU A 32 9.21 -10.93 11.38
C LEU A 32 9.20 -9.84 12.47
N ARG A 33 8.65 -10.13 13.65
CA ARG A 33 8.51 -9.16 14.76
C ARG A 33 9.86 -8.70 15.29
N ASP A 34 10.90 -9.50 15.13
CA ASP A 34 12.28 -9.13 15.43
C ASP A 34 12.79 -7.98 14.54
N LEU A 35 12.27 -7.85 13.31
CA LEU A 35 12.60 -6.79 12.37
C LEU A 35 11.62 -5.61 12.43
N GLY A 36 10.37 -5.84 12.82
CA GLY A 36 9.31 -4.85 12.80
C GLY A 36 9.70 -3.48 13.38
N PRO A 37 10.24 -3.40 14.61
CA PRO A 37 10.64 -2.11 15.19
C PRO A 37 11.69 -1.35 14.38
N ALA A 38 12.61 -2.03 13.72
CA ALA A 38 13.63 -1.43 12.88
C ALA A 38 13.10 -0.97 11.51
N LEU A 39 12.05 -1.64 11.02
CA LEU A 39 11.38 -1.31 9.76
C LEU A 39 10.34 -0.21 9.92
N ARG A 40 9.63 -0.14 11.04
CA ARG A 40 8.48 0.74 11.26
C ARG A 40 8.74 2.20 10.92
N LEU A 41 7.84 2.88 10.21
CA LEU A 41 7.90 4.20 9.59
C LEU A 41 8.97 4.27 8.49
N TRP A 42 10.21 4.07 8.86
CA TRP A 42 11.34 4.03 7.93
C TRP A 42 12.39 3.02 8.37
N SER A 43 13.12 2.53 7.40
CA SER A 43 14.16 1.54 7.57
C SER A 43 15.50 2.01 6.99
N ARG A 44 16.58 1.72 7.70
CA ARG A 44 17.92 1.82 7.16
C ARG A 44 18.18 0.68 6.17
N PRO A 45 19.13 0.81 5.22
CA PRO A 45 19.42 -0.21 4.21
C PRO A 45 19.65 -1.61 4.79
N TRP A 46 20.34 -1.73 5.94
CA TRP A 46 20.61 -3.02 6.57
C TRP A 46 19.34 -3.75 7.03
N ALA A 47 18.35 -3.01 7.58
CA ALA A 47 17.11 -3.61 8.06
C ALA A 47 16.29 -4.14 6.87
N LEU A 48 16.24 -3.37 5.78
CA LEU A 48 15.56 -3.77 4.56
C LEU A 48 16.28 -4.96 3.88
N GLN A 49 17.61 -5.01 3.91
CA GLN A 49 18.36 -6.16 3.41
C GLN A 49 18.04 -7.42 4.22
N ARG A 50 17.98 -7.33 5.55
CA ARG A 50 17.56 -8.45 6.41
C ARG A 50 16.13 -8.88 6.11
N PHE A 51 15.21 -7.94 5.94
CA PHE A 51 13.84 -8.22 5.54
C PHE A 51 13.80 -9.01 4.21
N ARG A 52 14.52 -8.54 3.18
CA ARG A 52 14.62 -9.22 1.89
C ARG A 52 15.12 -10.66 2.03
N ALA A 53 16.17 -10.87 2.82
CA ALA A 53 16.72 -12.20 3.06
C ALA A 53 15.71 -13.12 3.76
N ARG A 54 15.01 -12.63 4.80
CA ARG A 54 13.99 -13.39 5.53
C ARG A 54 12.80 -13.75 4.64
N VAL A 55 12.29 -12.79 3.86
CA VAL A 55 11.20 -13.05 2.92
C VAL A 55 11.63 -14.01 1.81
N ALA A 56 12.88 -13.95 1.35
CA ALA A 56 13.41 -14.91 0.37
C ALA A 56 13.46 -16.34 0.92
N SER A 57 13.87 -16.49 2.19
CA SER A 57 13.96 -17.79 2.87
C SER A 57 12.58 -18.35 3.24
N ASP A 58 11.75 -17.52 3.88
CA ASP A 58 10.57 -17.99 4.60
C ASP A 58 9.30 -17.95 3.73
N LEU A 59 9.34 -17.17 2.64
CA LEU A 59 8.35 -17.12 1.58
C LEU A 59 9.00 -17.49 0.25
N PRO A 60 9.29 -18.78 -0.01
CA PRO A 60 9.94 -19.18 -1.26
C PRO A 60 9.13 -18.70 -2.46
N ALA A 61 9.84 -18.32 -3.51
CA ALA A 61 9.22 -17.98 -4.79
C ALA A 61 8.31 -19.14 -5.23
N SER A 62 7.15 -18.80 -5.71
CA SER A 62 6.15 -19.78 -6.16
C SER A 62 5.77 -19.48 -7.59
N ASP A 63 5.44 -20.51 -8.35
CA ASP A 63 4.91 -20.40 -9.69
C ASP A 63 3.50 -19.77 -9.66
N GLY A 64 3.37 -18.55 -9.19
CA GLY A 64 2.08 -17.87 -9.14
C GLY A 64 2.04 -16.62 -8.27
N ALA A 65 0.98 -15.87 -8.45
CA ALA A 65 0.72 -14.64 -7.72
C ALA A 65 0.56 -14.89 -6.21
N THR A 66 1.06 -13.99 -5.38
CA THR A 66 0.94 -14.04 -3.92
C THR A 66 0.22 -12.79 -3.42
N LEU A 67 -0.75 -12.96 -2.51
CA LEU A 67 -1.36 -11.90 -1.71
C LEU A 67 -0.73 -11.91 -0.31
N VAL A 68 -0.19 -10.77 0.10
CA VAL A 68 0.50 -10.60 1.39
C VAL A 68 -0.27 -9.60 2.25
N PHE A 69 -0.53 -9.93 3.52
CA PHE A 69 -0.97 -8.98 4.54
C PHE A 69 0.20 -8.68 5.46
N ALA A 70 0.49 -7.40 5.71
CA ALA A 70 1.70 -7.00 6.43
C ALA A 70 1.48 -6.04 7.63
N GLY A 71 0.23 -5.93 8.12
CA GLY A 71 -0.10 -5.16 9.32
C GLY A 71 -0.18 -3.65 9.08
N SER A 72 0.52 -2.84 9.88
CA SER A 72 0.42 -1.37 9.84
C SER A 72 0.89 -0.76 8.53
N GLY A 73 0.29 0.37 8.11
CA GLY A 73 0.74 1.21 6.99
C GLY A 73 2.17 1.75 7.17
N ASP A 74 2.67 1.79 8.41
CA ASP A 74 4.07 2.13 8.70
C ASP A 74 5.09 1.21 7.99
N PHE A 75 4.63 0.08 7.45
CA PHE A 75 5.47 -0.88 6.71
C PHE A 75 5.29 -0.81 5.18
N HIS A 76 4.50 0.12 4.64
CA HIS A 76 4.20 0.17 3.21
C HIS A 76 5.46 0.21 2.32
N HIS A 77 6.57 0.73 2.80
CA HIS A 77 7.85 0.74 2.07
C HIS A 77 8.49 -0.63 1.83
N ILE A 78 7.89 -1.73 2.30
CA ILE A 78 8.32 -3.09 1.92
C ILE A 78 7.78 -3.51 0.55
N THR A 79 6.73 -2.87 0.04
CA THR A 79 6.06 -3.16 -1.24
C THR A 79 7.02 -3.32 -2.42
N PRO A 80 8.05 -2.46 -2.63
CA PRO A 80 9.00 -2.67 -3.74
C PRO A 80 9.72 -4.02 -3.69
N THR A 81 9.94 -4.57 -2.49
CA THR A 81 10.55 -5.90 -2.33
C THR A 81 9.56 -7.00 -2.73
N LEU A 82 8.30 -6.88 -2.34
CA LEU A 82 7.25 -7.85 -2.66
C LEU A 82 6.92 -7.82 -4.15
N LEU A 83 6.82 -6.61 -4.73
CA LEU A 83 6.63 -6.40 -6.16
C LEU A 83 7.76 -7.02 -7.00
N ALA A 84 9.02 -6.76 -6.65
CA ALA A 84 10.16 -7.34 -7.36
C ALA A 84 10.10 -8.88 -7.37
N ARG A 85 9.78 -9.50 -6.24
CA ARG A 85 9.62 -10.96 -6.15
C ARG A 85 8.45 -11.49 -6.98
N ALA A 86 7.31 -10.79 -6.97
CA ALA A 86 6.15 -11.17 -7.79
C ALA A 86 6.46 -11.04 -9.28
N SER A 87 7.23 -10.02 -9.67
CA SER A 87 7.68 -9.83 -11.04
C SER A 87 8.64 -10.93 -11.49
N GLU A 88 9.65 -11.25 -10.68
CA GLU A 88 10.59 -12.35 -10.93
C GLU A 88 9.84 -13.68 -11.11
N ALA A 89 8.92 -14.00 -10.21
CA ALA A 89 8.08 -15.20 -10.28
C ALA A 89 7.18 -15.25 -11.51
N ALA A 90 6.83 -14.10 -12.08
CA ALA A 90 6.06 -13.98 -13.31
C ALA A 90 6.91 -13.90 -14.60
N GLY A 91 8.25 -13.93 -14.49
CA GLY A 91 9.18 -13.82 -15.61
C GLY A 91 9.47 -12.36 -16.00
N ASP A 92 9.45 -11.45 -15.04
CA ASP A 92 9.75 -10.02 -15.18
C ASP A 92 8.99 -9.28 -16.30
N PRO A 93 7.67 -9.50 -16.45
CA PRO A 93 6.91 -8.82 -17.48
C PRO A 93 6.81 -7.31 -17.16
N PRO A 94 6.50 -6.47 -18.18
CA PRO A 94 6.06 -5.11 -17.92
C PRO A 94 4.85 -5.08 -16.98
N VAL A 95 4.92 -4.27 -15.93
CA VAL A 95 3.87 -4.20 -14.88
C VAL A 95 3.46 -2.76 -14.61
N THR A 96 2.17 -2.56 -14.34
CA THR A 96 1.65 -1.34 -13.73
C THR A 96 1.38 -1.62 -12.26
N LEU A 97 1.90 -0.75 -11.40
CA LEU A 97 1.62 -0.79 -9.96
C LEU A 97 0.37 0.04 -9.68
N LEU A 98 -0.66 -0.59 -9.15
CA LEU A 98 -1.88 0.05 -8.66
C LEU A 98 -1.72 0.29 -7.16
N HIS A 99 -1.62 1.54 -6.76
CA HIS A 99 -1.40 1.99 -5.38
C HIS A 99 -2.66 2.65 -4.85
N PHE A 100 -3.39 1.97 -3.96
CA PHE A 100 -4.58 2.47 -3.28
C PHE A 100 -4.21 2.98 -1.90
N ASP A 101 -4.28 4.30 -1.71
CA ASP A 101 -3.75 4.95 -0.52
C ASP A 101 -4.37 6.33 -0.29
N ASN A 102 -4.44 6.77 0.96
CA ASN A 102 -4.77 8.15 1.30
C ASN A 102 -3.59 9.11 1.04
N HIS A 103 -2.38 8.59 0.96
CA HIS A 103 -1.13 9.31 0.76
C HIS A 103 -0.49 8.97 -0.60
N PRO A 104 0.23 9.87 -1.26
CA PRO A 104 0.87 9.59 -2.54
C PRO A 104 2.21 8.87 -2.42
N ASP A 105 2.81 8.77 -1.25
CA ASP A 105 4.06 8.07 -0.89
C ASP A 105 5.26 8.37 -1.81
N TRP A 106 5.33 9.57 -2.33
CA TRP A 106 6.30 10.01 -3.33
C TRP A 106 7.38 10.97 -2.83
N VAL A 107 7.52 11.09 -1.51
CA VAL A 107 8.53 11.98 -0.90
C VAL A 107 9.93 11.45 -1.16
N ARG A 108 10.88 12.33 -1.44
CA ARG A 108 12.30 11.96 -1.53
C ARG A 108 12.88 11.74 -0.13
N PHE A 109 13.42 10.57 0.10
CA PHE A 109 14.04 10.18 1.36
C PHE A 109 15.41 9.57 1.10
N SER A 110 16.47 10.16 1.69
CA SER A 110 17.87 9.81 1.39
C SER A 110 18.48 8.75 2.32
N ASN A 111 17.87 8.51 3.50
CA ASN A 111 18.51 7.72 4.56
C ASN A 111 18.01 6.26 4.64
N GLY A 112 17.45 5.74 3.56
CA GLY A 112 16.88 4.39 3.50
C GLY A 112 15.53 4.39 2.80
N ALA A 113 14.54 3.67 3.35
CA ALA A 113 13.17 3.62 2.83
C ALA A 113 12.19 4.09 3.91
N HIS A 114 11.27 4.96 3.54
CA HIS A 114 10.22 5.51 4.38
C HIS A 114 8.84 5.09 3.85
N CYS A 115 7.82 4.90 4.71
CA CYS A 115 6.47 4.55 4.27
C CYS A 115 5.90 5.57 3.28
N GLY A 116 6.19 6.87 3.43
CA GLY A 116 5.80 7.92 2.49
C GLY A 116 6.75 8.17 1.30
N SER A 117 7.75 7.31 1.04
CA SER A 117 8.77 7.56 0.01
C SER A 117 9.00 6.43 -0.99
N TRP A 118 8.33 5.31 -0.81
CA TRP A 118 8.63 4.07 -1.52
C TRP A 118 8.13 4.06 -2.98
N VAL A 119 7.14 4.87 -3.33
CA VAL A 119 6.62 5.00 -4.70
C VAL A 119 7.72 5.39 -5.67
N GLY A 120 8.61 6.31 -5.29
CA GLY A 120 9.77 6.69 -6.09
C GLY A 120 10.72 5.52 -6.36
N TRP A 121 10.80 4.60 -5.45
CA TRP A 121 11.61 3.39 -5.57
C TRP A 121 10.96 2.38 -6.50
N ALA A 122 9.67 2.11 -6.26
CA ALA A 122 8.90 1.19 -7.10
C ALA A 122 8.85 1.66 -8.56
N ALA A 123 8.61 2.96 -8.77
CA ALA A 123 8.57 3.55 -10.11
C ALA A 123 9.88 3.39 -10.89
N ARG A 124 11.02 3.24 -10.22
CA ARG A 124 12.35 3.06 -10.86
C ARG A 124 12.76 1.60 -11.06
N LEU A 125 11.94 0.62 -10.64
CA LEU A 125 12.17 -0.77 -10.99
C LEU A 125 12.12 -0.95 -12.51
N PRO A 126 13.01 -1.75 -13.11
CA PRO A 126 13.15 -1.82 -14.58
C PRO A 126 11.89 -2.22 -15.33
N ASN A 127 11.08 -3.09 -14.74
CA ASN A 127 9.87 -3.63 -15.33
C ASN A 127 8.59 -2.86 -14.95
N VAL A 128 8.67 -1.88 -14.02
CA VAL A 128 7.53 -1.02 -13.68
C VAL A 128 7.37 0.07 -14.72
N VAL A 129 6.32 -0.01 -15.50
CA VAL A 129 6.00 0.97 -16.56
C VAL A 129 5.38 2.22 -15.95
N ARG A 130 4.50 2.07 -14.96
CA ARG A 130 3.78 3.17 -14.31
C ARG A 130 3.31 2.77 -12.92
N VAL A 131 3.25 3.75 -12.03
CA VAL A 131 2.50 3.69 -10.78
C VAL A 131 1.24 4.53 -10.94
N VAL A 132 0.09 3.96 -10.62
CA VAL A 132 -1.21 4.66 -10.62
C VAL A 132 -1.71 4.72 -9.18
N THR A 133 -1.60 5.90 -8.57
CA THR A 133 -2.04 6.16 -7.19
C THR A 133 -3.50 6.60 -7.18
N VAL A 134 -4.33 5.95 -6.38
CA VAL A 134 -5.79 6.11 -6.37
C VAL A 134 -6.30 6.29 -4.94
N GLY A 135 -7.12 7.31 -4.73
CA GLY A 135 -7.87 7.47 -3.49
C GLY A 135 -7.41 8.61 -2.58
N VAL A 136 -6.31 9.26 -2.91
CA VAL A 136 -5.68 10.29 -2.08
C VAL A 136 -6.64 11.38 -1.66
N CYS A 137 -6.65 11.66 -0.34
CA CYS A 137 -7.35 12.79 0.28
C CYS A 137 -6.43 13.60 1.19
N SER A 138 -5.22 13.10 1.48
CA SER A 138 -4.25 13.76 2.36
C SER A 138 -3.86 15.13 1.81
N ASP A 139 -3.37 15.99 2.70
CA ASP A 139 -2.89 17.33 2.33
C ASP A 139 -1.54 17.31 1.59
N ASP A 140 -0.97 16.13 1.34
CA ASP A 140 0.32 15.96 0.65
C ASP A 140 0.27 16.37 -0.83
N ILE A 141 -0.92 16.38 -1.41
CA ILE A 141 -1.17 16.90 -2.77
C ILE A 141 -1.31 18.42 -2.80
N HIS A 142 -1.37 19.08 -1.63
CA HIS A 142 -1.36 20.53 -1.52
C HIS A 142 0.06 21.03 -1.30
N ARG A 143 0.65 21.71 -2.28
CA ARG A 143 2.06 22.18 -2.29
C ARG A 143 3.07 21.02 -2.19
N PRO A 144 2.98 20.02 -3.08
CA PRO A 144 3.80 18.82 -3.00
C PRO A 144 5.30 19.11 -3.03
N GLN A 145 5.77 20.20 -3.71
CA GLN A 145 7.16 20.64 -3.72
C GLN A 145 7.68 20.95 -2.31
N ALA A 146 6.86 21.66 -1.52
CA ALA A 146 7.24 22.05 -0.15
C ALA A 146 7.31 20.84 0.79
N LYS A 147 6.65 19.75 0.44
CA LYS A 147 6.64 18.48 1.17
C LYS A 147 7.67 17.46 0.63
N GLY A 148 8.53 17.87 -0.28
CA GLY A 148 9.62 17.04 -0.79
C GLY A 148 9.21 15.98 -1.81
N ALA A 149 8.06 16.15 -2.47
CA ALA A 149 7.58 15.22 -3.50
C ALA A 149 8.57 15.05 -4.66
N ASP A 150 8.70 13.84 -5.18
CA ASP A 150 9.50 13.52 -6.36
C ASP A 150 8.70 13.80 -7.64
N LEU A 151 8.64 15.07 -8.02
CA LEU A 151 7.81 15.56 -9.12
C LEU A 151 8.32 15.16 -10.50
N ASP A 152 9.59 14.78 -10.63
CA ASP A 152 10.15 14.31 -11.89
C ASP A 152 9.40 13.06 -12.37
N LEU A 153 9.01 12.18 -11.46
CA LEU A 153 8.22 10.97 -11.77
C LEU A 153 6.85 11.29 -12.37
N VAL A 154 6.25 12.40 -11.96
CA VAL A 154 4.98 12.89 -12.50
C VAL A 154 5.17 13.44 -13.91
N SER A 155 6.16 14.33 -14.09
CA SER A 155 6.47 14.92 -15.40
C SER A 155 6.88 13.88 -16.43
N GLU A 156 7.64 12.86 -16.02
CA GLU A 156 8.03 11.72 -16.85
C GLU A 156 6.87 10.77 -17.20
N GLY A 157 5.70 10.95 -16.56
CA GLY A 157 4.54 10.05 -16.71
C GLY A 157 4.70 8.69 -16.06
N ARG A 158 5.68 8.55 -15.15
CA ARG A 158 5.93 7.35 -14.37
C ARG A 158 4.95 7.18 -13.21
N VAL A 159 4.37 8.30 -12.72
CA VAL A 159 3.35 8.34 -11.68
C VAL A 159 2.13 9.11 -12.17
N GLU A 160 0.95 8.52 -12.05
CA GLU A 160 -0.34 9.19 -12.20
C GLU A 160 -1.06 9.21 -10.85
N LEU A 161 -1.84 10.27 -10.60
CA LEU A 161 -2.55 10.50 -9.36
C LEU A 161 -4.05 10.70 -9.59
N TYR A 162 -4.87 9.88 -8.96
CA TYR A 162 -6.33 10.03 -8.94
C TYR A 162 -6.81 10.24 -7.50
N ALA A 163 -6.77 11.50 -7.06
CA ALA A 163 -7.28 11.87 -5.75
C ALA A 163 -8.79 11.59 -5.66
N TYR A 164 -9.25 11.08 -4.52
CA TYR A 164 -10.70 10.95 -4.29
C TYR A 164 -11.34 12.32 -4.19
N ARG A 165 -10.72 13.23 -3.42
CA ARG A 165 -11.12 14.62 -3.27
C ARG A 165 -9.88 15.52 -3.23
N ALA A 166 -9.96 16.66 -3.87
CA ALA A 166 -8.92 17.68 -3.78
C ALA A 166 -9.13 18.61 -2.57
N PRO A 167 -8.03 19.21 -2.05
CA PRO A 167 -8.13 20.26 -1.05
C PRO A 167 -9.09 21.38 -1.48
N ARG A 168 -9.80 21.94 -0.51
CA ARG A 168 -10.78 23.03 -0.72
C ARG A 168 -11.91 22.72 -1.71
N GLY A 169 -12.17 21.42 -1.99
CA GLY A 169 -13.25 21.00 -2.88
C GLY A 169 -13.01 21.26 -4.36
N ALA A 170 -11.76 21.47 -4.77
CA ALA A 170 -11.42 21.60 -6.18
C ALA A 170 -11.80 20.30 -6.94
N ARG A 171 -12.26 20.46 -8.19
CA ARG A 171 -12.65 19.32 -9.04
C ARG A 171 -11.48 18.60 -9.67
N LYS A 172 -10.30 19.22 -9.65
CA LYS A 172 -9.06 18.73 -10.24
C LYS A 172 -7.88 18.95 -9.29
N VAL A 173 -6.87 18.12 -9.44
CA VAL A 173 -5.58 18.24 -8.79
C VAL A 173 -4.52 18.46 -9.86
N ALA A 174 -3.75 19.53 -9.71
CA ALA A 174 -2.60 19.85 -10.55
C ALA A 174 -1.31 19.56 -9.78
N VAL A 175 -0.42 18.77 -10.36
CA VAL A 175 0.90 18.46 -9.80
C VAL A 175 1.92 18.48 -10.94
N ALA A 176 3.01 19.24 -10.78
CA ALA A 176 3.97 19.53 -11.83
C ALA A 176 3.26 20.09 -13.08
N ASP A 177 3.45 19.46 -14.22
CA ASP A 177 2.85 19.81 -15.52
C ASP A 177 1.59 18.98 -15.84
N ARG A 178 1.08 18.20 -14.88
CA ARG A 178 -0.07 17.30 -15.04
C ARG A 178 -1.29 17.76 -14.25
N GLU A 179 -2.46 17.43 -14.76
CA GLU A 179 -3.73 17.68 -14.09
C GLU A 179 -4.67 16.49 -14.23
N TRP A 180 -5.34 16.12 -13.13
CA TRP A 180 -6.31 15.03 -13.10
C TRP A 180 -7.61 15.46 -12.43
N SER A 181 -8.73 15.01 -12.97
CA SER A 181 -10.02 15.14 -12.30
C SER A 181 -10.05 14.27 -11.04
N THR A 182 -10.67 14.76 -9.97
CA THR A 182 -10.90 13.95 -8.78
C THR A 182 -11.95 12.87 -9.05
N ILE A 183 -11.89 11.76 -8.31
CA ILE A 183 -12.89 10.68 -8.39
C ILE A 183 -14.28 11.22 -8.06
N GLU A 184 -14.39 12.09 -7.04
CA GLU A 184 -15.65 12.73 -6.66
C GLU A 184 -16.22 13.61 -7.78
N ALA A 185 -15.37 14.34 -8.51
CA ALA A 185 -15.79 15.19 -9.63
C ALA A 185 -16.18 14.41 -10.89
N MET A 186 -15.54 13.28 -11.11
CA MET A 186 -15.83 12.38 -12.24
C MET A 186 -17.08 11.54 -11.97
N GLY A 187 -17.32 11.19 -10.72
CA GLY A 187 -18.34 10.24 -10.30
C GLY A 187 -17.83 8.79 -10.30
N LYS A 188 -18.27 8.03 -9.29
CA LYS A 188 -17.75 6.66 -9.05
C LYS A 188 -17.94 5.71 -10.23
N VAL A 189 -19.11 5.74 -10.87
CA VAL A 189 -19.41 4.86 -12.02
C VAL A 189 -18.49 5.17 -13.19
N ALA A 190 -18.40 6.45 -13.58
CA ALA A 190 -17.51 6.87 -14.66
C ALA A 190 -16.03 6.55 -14.36
N PHE A 191 -15.61 6.66 -13.09
CA PHE A 191 -14.25 6.32 -12.68
C PHE A 191 -13.96 4.81 -12.78
N LEU A 192 -14.94 3.93 -12.48
CA LEU A 192 -14.78 2.49 -12.65
C LEU A 192 -14.51 2.10 -14.10
N ASP A 193 -15.16 2.76 -15.06
CA ASP A 193 -14.93 2.50 -16.48
C ASP A 193 -13.64 3.16 -16.98
N PHE A 194 -13.23 4.26 -16.38
CA PHE A 194 -12.03 5.00 -16.72
C PHE A 194 -10.74 4.34 -16.22
N LEU A 195 -10.72 3.84 -14.98
CA LEU A 195 -9.49 3.35 -14.32
C LEU A 195 -8.74 2.27 -15.14
N PRO A 196 -9.38 1.24 -15.70
CA PRO A 196 -8.69 0.24 -16.53
C PRO A 196 -8.00 0.86 -17.75
N THR A 197 -8.53 1.94 -18.32
CA THR A 197 -7.93 2.60 -19.49
C THR A 197 -6.60 3.31 -19.18
N ARG A 198 -6.29 3.51 -17.89
CA ARG A 198 -5.04 4.14 -17.43
C ARG A 198 -3.92 3.14 -17.20
N ILE A 199 -4.20 1.87 -17.31
CA ILE A 199 -3.27 0.76 -17.07
C ILE A 199 -2.66 0.32 -18.39
N PRO A 200 -1.40 0.69 -18.73
CA PRO A 200 -0.81 0.43 -20.05
C PRO A 200 -0.31 -1.01 -20.23
N THR A 201 -0.31 -1.82 -19.17
CA THR A 201 0.27 -3.18 -19.20
C THR A 201 -0.79 -4.25 -19.01
N LYS A 202 -0.54 -5.45 -19.52
CA LYS A 202 -1.40 -6.62 -19.27
C LYS A 202 -1.31 -7.09 -17.81
N ASN A 203 -0.13 -6.94 -17.18
CA ASN A 203 0.13 -7.40 -15.83
C ASN A 203 0.07 -6.21 -14.85
N VAL A 204 -0.52 -6.45 -13.70
CA VAL A 204 -0.64 -5.47 -12.63
C VAL A 204 -0.20 -6.06 -11.30
N TYR A 205 0.35 -5.21 -10.45
CA TYR A 205 0.54 -5.49 -9.03
C TYR A 205 -0.36 -4.56 -8.23
N LEU A 206 -1.05 -5.09 -7.22
CA LEU A 206 -1.95 -4.33 -6.37
C LEU A 206 -1.29 -4.09 -5.02
N THR A 207 -1.27 -2.84 -4.55
CA THR A 207 -0.89 -2.52 -3.18
C THR A 207 -1.95 -1.63 -2.55
N ILE A 208 -2.37 -1.97 -1.35
CA ILE A 208 -3.49 -1.34 -0.67
C ILE A 208 -3.06 -0.95 0.73
N ASP A 209 -2.96 0.37 0.99
CA ASP A 209 -3.02 0.87 2.36
C ASP A 209 -4.49 1.11 2.72
N LYS A 210 -4.94 0.50 3.82
CA LYS A 210 -6.33 0.65 4.24
C LYS A 210 -6.68 2.04 4.79
N ASP A 211 -5.70 2.92 4.92
CA ASP A 211 -5.98 4.31 5.23
C ASP A 211 -6.70 5.04 4.06
N VAL A 212 -6.65 4.50 2.83
CA VAL A 212 -7.52 4.94 1.72
C VAL A 212 -9.00 4.86 2.07
N LEU A 213 -9.36 3.95 2.99
CA LEU A 213 -10.73 3.71 3.39
C LEU A 213 -11.21 4.76 4.41
N ARG A 214 -12.51 5.00 4.43
CA ARG A 214 -13.15 5.79 5.48
C ARG A 214 -13.09 5.05 6.83
N ALA A 215 -13.14 5.78 7.93
CA ALA A 215 -13.04 5.24 9.29
C ALA A 215 -14.08 4.15 9.65
N ALA A 216 -15.24 4.12 8.95
CA ALA A 216 -16.23 3.08 9.14
C ALA A 216 -15.81 1.71 8.55
N ASP A 217 -14.83 1.69 7.63
CA ASP A 217 -14.43 0.50 6.89
C ASP A 217 -13.00 0.02 7.24
N ALA A 218 -12.21 0.83 7.96
CA ALA A 218 -10.89 0.45 8.50
C ALA A 218 -10.51 1.33 9.70
N GLY A 219 -9.62 0.84 10.56
CA GLY A 219 -8.96 1.60 11.61
C GLY A 219 -7.45 1.55 11.44
N THR A 220 -6.79 2.68 11.27
CA THR A 220 -5.37 2.78 10.88
C THR A 220 -4.54 3.61 11.86
N ASN A 221 -3.22 3.61 11.70
CA ASN A 221 -2.33 4.50 12.44
C ASN A 221 -2.24 5.91 11.80
N TRP A 222 -2.70 6.06 10.56
CA TRP A 222 -2.65 7.29 9.77
C TRP A 222 -4.03 7.94 9.61
N ASP A 223 -4.06 9.16 9.14
CA ASP A 223 -5.31 9.82 8.77
C ASP A 223 -5.97 9.09 7.58
N GLN A 224 -7.29 9.02 7.62
CA GLN A 224 -8.04 8.15 6.72
C GLN A 224 -8.71 8.92 5.58
N GLY A 225 -8.72 8.24 4.43
CA GLY A 225 -9.38 8.66 3.23
C GLY A 225 -10.91 8.59 3.28
N ARG A 226 -11.51 8.55 2.11
CA ARG A 226 -12.97 8.59 1.95
C ARG A 226 -13.53 7.48 1.08
N THR A 227 -12.67 6.61 0.56
CA THR A 227 -13.07 5.45 -0.23
C THR A 227 -13.83 4.46 0.66
N SER A 228 -14.99 3.99 0.22
CA SER A 228 -15.65 2.88 0.91
C SER A 228 -15.03 1.55 0.48
N LEU A 229 -15.04 0.55 1.36
CA LEU A 229 -14.58 -0.79 1.03
C LEU A 229 -15.32 -1.36 -0.19
N ALA A 230 -16.63 -1.14 -0.29
CA ALA A 230 -17.42 -1.56 -1.44
C ALA A 230 -16.93 -0.92 -2.76
N PHE A 231 -16.54 0.37 -2.74
CA PHE A 231 -16.03 1.04 -3.94
C PHE A 231 -14.60 0.59 -4.27
N LEU A 232 -13.75 0.39 -3.27
CA LEU A 232 -12.43 -0.22 -3.48
C LEU A 232 -12.55 -1.60 -4.14
N LYS A 233 -13.43 -2.47 -3.61
CA LYS A 233 -13.70 -3.80 -4.20
C LYS A 233 -14.20 -3.71 -5.64
N ALA A 234 -15.05 -2.75 -5.96
CA ALA A 234 -15.52 -2.54 -7.33
C ALA A 234 -14.38 -2.14 -8.28
N MET A 235 -13.46 -1.25 -7.83
CA MET A 235 -12.27 -0.89 -8.61
C MET A 235 -11.36 -2.10 -8.84
N LEU A 236 -11.08 -2.89 -7.79
CA LEU A 236 -10.26 -4.09 -7.89
C LEU A 236 -10.88 -5.14 -8.83
N ALA A 237 -12.20 -5.35 -8.75
CA ALA A 237 -12.91 -6.26 -9.64
C ALA A 237 -12.77 -5.83 -11.11
N ARG A 238 -12.97 -4.54 -11.41
CA ARG A 238 -12.80 -4.01 -12.77
C ARG A 238 -11.37 -4.17 -13.28
N ILE A 239 -10.37 -4.00 -12.42
CA ILE A 239 -8.97 -4.25 -12.77
C ILE A 239 -8.76 -5.74 -13.08
N GLY A 240 -9.25 -6.64 -12.22
CA GLY A 240 -9.12 -8.08 -12.39
C GLY A 240 -9.84 -8.65 -13.62
N GLU A 241 -10.90 -7.98 -14.11
CA GLU A 241 -11.59 -8.34 -15.37
C GLU A 241 -10.73 -8.05 -16.63
N HIS A 242 -9.84 -7.06 -16.57
CA HIS A 242 -9.11 -6.58 -17.74
C HIS A 242 -7.61 -6.88 -17.70
N HIS A 243 -7.05 -7.14 -16.52
CA HIS A 243 -5.63 -7.30 -16.32
C HIS A 243 -5.29 -8.52 -15.48
N ARG A 244 -4.12 -9.12 -15.71
CA ARG A 244 -3.60 -10.22 -14.91
C ARG A 244 -2.93 -9.67 -13.67
N VAL A 245 -3.44 -10.00 -12.49
CA VAL A 245 -2.82 -9.68 -11.20
C VAL A 245 -1.68 -10.66 -10.92
N ILE A 246 -0.44 -10.16 -10.90
CA ILE A 246 0.77 -10.98 -10.64
C ILE A 246 1.14 -11.05 -9.17
N GLY A 247 0.56 -10.20 -8.33
CA GLY A 247 0.74 -10.18 -6.88
C GLY A 247 -0.02 -9.02 -6.25
N ALA A 248 -0.15 -9.08 -4.92
CA ALA A 248 -0.77 -8.02 -4.16
C ALA A 248 -0.22 -7.96 -2.73
N ASP A 249 -0.24 -6.77 -2.12
CA ASP A 249 -0.08 -6.61 -0.68
C ASP A 249 -1.12 -5.67 -0.08
N VAL A 250 -1.41 -5.88 1.21
CA VAL A 250 -2.34 -5.10 2.00
C VAL A 250 -1.67 -4.72 3.32
N VAL A 251 -1.67 -3.43 3.60
CA VAL A 251 -1.22 -2.82 4.85
C VAL A 251 -2.31 -1.93 5.45
N GLY A 252 -2.01 -1.17 6.49
CA GLY A 252 -2.93 -0.20 7.05
C GLY A 252 -3.77 -0.73 8.22
N ASP A 253 -3.38 -1.86 8.84
CA ASP A 253 -3.96 -2.26 10.12
C ASP A 253 -3.46 -1.37 11.25
N TRP A 254 -4.34 -1.00 12.15
CA TRP A 254 -3.90 -0.34 13.37
C TRP A 254 -3.08 -1.29 14.24
N SER A 255 -1.97 -0.80 14.77
CA SER A 255 -1.20 -1.48 15.81
C SER A 255 -0.55 -0.50 16.76
N ARG A 256 -0.29 -0.96 17.99
CA ARG A 256 0.50 -0.17 18.93
C ARG A 256 1.93 -0.03 18.42
N PRO A 257 2.42 1.20 18.20
CA PRO A 257 3.74 1.38 17.59
C PRO A 257 4.88 1.02 18.56
N VAL A 258 5.84 0.24 18.05
CA VAL A 258 7.12 -0.05 18.67
C VAL A 258 8.22 0.34 17.71
N TYR A 259 9.12 1.24 18.12
CA TYR A 259 10.20 1.75 17.29
C TYR A 259 11.55 1.21 17.69
N GLY A 260 12.40 0.88 16.73
CA GLY A 260 13.73 0.31 16.89
C GLY A 260 14.72 0.77 15.82
N GLY A 261 15.83 0.04 15.70
CA GLY A 261 16.92 0.41 14.80
C GLY A 261 18.03 1.21 15.48
N GLY A 262 18.08 1.19 16.82
CA GLY A 262 18.98 1.93 17.69
C GLY A 262 18.28 3.05 18.44
N LEU A 263 18.92 3.55 19.52
CA LEU A 263 18.33 4.54 20.42
C LEU A 263 17.94 5.83 19.68
N LEU A 264 18.87 6.40 18.90
CA LEU A 264 18.62 7.62 18.14
C LEU A 264 17.52 7.43 17.09
N ALA A 265 17.54 6.32 16.36
CA ALA A 265 16.50 6.01 15.38
C ALA A 265 15.11 5.90 16.04
N SER A 266 15.03 5.23 17.19
CA SER A 266 13.77 5.11 17.94
C SER A 266 13.22 6.45 18.41
N LEU A 267 14.08 7.37 18.86
CA LEU A 267 13.69 8.73 19.27
C LEU A 267 13.19 9.55 18.06
N LEU A 268 13.91 9.51 16.94
CA LEU A 268 13.52 10.22 15.72
C LEU A 268 12.17 9.74 15.19
N LYS A 269 11.97 8.42 15.10
CA LYS A 269 10.71 7.81 14.67
C LYS A 269 9.53 8.20 15.58
N ARG A 270 9.75 8.26 16.89
CA ARG A 270 8.72 8.72 17.83
C ARG A 270 8.36 10.19 17.62
N GLY A 271 9.38 11.04 17.41
CA GLY A 271 9.16 12.46 17.14
C GLY A 271 8.37 12.67 15.85
N GLU A 272 8.73 11.95 14.78
CA GLU A 272 8.04 11.96 13.50
C GLU A 272 6.59 11.50 13.62
N ALA A 273 6.35 10.34 14.23
CA ALA A 273 4.99 9.84 14.45
C ALA A 273 4.13 10.81 15.27
N MET A 274 4.72 11.53 16.23
CA MET A 274 3.99 12.55 17.00
C MET A 274 3.59 13.78 16.16
N LEU A 275 4.30 14.06 15.08
CA LEU A 275 4.01 15.20 14.19
C LEU A 275 3.04 14.81 13.06
N ASP A 276 3.18 13.60 12.51
CA ASP A 276 2.55 13.20 11.27
C ASP A 276 1.35 12.27 11.46
N GLN A 277 1.32 11.49 12.55
CA GLN A 277 0.21 10.57 12.83
C GLN A 277 -0.86 11.21 13.73
N PRO A 278 -2.14 10.90 13.54
CA PRO A 278 -3.21 11.36 14.41
C PRO A 278 -2.98 10.96 15.87
N TRP A 279 -3.22 11.88 16.80
CA TRP A 279 -3.11 11.63 18.24
C TRP A 279 -4.27 10.79 18.80
N SER A 280 -5.33 10.61 18.02
CA SER A 280 -6.49 9.83 18.40
C SER A 280 -6.17 8.34 18.41
N ARG A 281 -6.55 7.66 19.47
CA ARG A 281 -6.59 6.20 19.49
C ARG A 281 -7.68 5.71 18.53
N PRO A 282 -7.50 4.55 17.87
CA PRO A 282 -8.55 3.99 17.04
C PRO A 282 -9.80 3.73 17.88
N GLU A 283 -10.95 3.78 17.23
CA GLU A 283 -12.22 3.41 17.83
C GLU A 283 -12.15 2.00 18.44
N PRO A 284 -12.84 1.76 19.56
CA PRO A 284 -13.02 0.41 20.05
C PRO A 284 -13.59 -0.48 18.95
N GLY A 285 -12.93 -1.59 18.66
CA GLY A 285 -13.36 -2.51 17.58
C GLY A 285 -12.61 -2.34 16.24
N ALA A 286 -11.63 -1.44 16.14
CA ALA A 286 -10.83 -1.26 14.93
C ALA A 286 -10.25 -2.59 14.39
N GLN A 287 -9.81 -3.49 15.27
CA GLN A 287 -9.31 -4.81 14.85
C GLN A 287 -10.38 -5.68 14.19
N ALA A 288 -11.61 -5.65 14.68
CA ALA A 288 -12.71 -6.41 14.07
C ALA A 288 -13.13 -5.82 12.71
N ILE A 289 -13.10 -4.49 12.58
CA ILE A 289 -13.34 -3.80 11.31
C ILE A 289 -12.24 -4.17 10.31
N ASN A 290 -10.98 -4.12 10.74
CA ASN A 290 -9.84 -4.48 9.91
C ASN A 290 -9.86 -5.95 9.49
N GLU A 291 -10.22 -6.88 10.40
CA GLU A 291 -10.38 -8.29 10.05
C GLU A 291 -11.44 -8.49 8.98
N THR A 292 -12.57 -7.78 9.09
CA THR A 292 -13.64 -7.84 8.08
C THR A 292 -13.15 -7.33 6.72
N ALA A 293 -12.49 -6.17 6.69
CA ALA A 293 -11.93 -5.61 5.46
C ALA A 293 -10.89 -6.56 4.83
N ASN A 294 -9.99 -7.11 5.63
CA ASN A 294 -8.97 -8.06 5.16
C ASN A 294 -9.58 -9.35 4.61
N LEU A 295 -10.65 -9.88 5.22
CA LEU A 295 -11.34 -11.06 4.72
C LEU A 295 -12.03 -10.79 3.38
N GLU A 296 -12.70 -9.64 3.24
CA GLU A 296 -13.36 -9.27 1.98
C GLU A 296 -12.35 -9.03 0.85
N LEU A 297 -11.18 -8.44 1.15
CA LEU A 297 -10.09 -8.28 0.20
C LEU A 297 -9.45 -9.62 -0.17
N LEU A 298 -9.25 -10.51 0.81
CA LEU A 298 -8.74 -11.87 0.60
C LEU A 298 -9.62 -12.64 -0.40
N GLU A 299 -10.92 -12.70 -0.14
CA GLU A 299 -11.87 -13.42 -0.99
C GLU A 299 -11.87 -12.91 -2.43
N LEU A 300 -11.90 -11.58 -2.59
CA LEU A 300 -11.91 -10.95 -3.91
C LEU A 300 -10.61 -11.22 -4.66
N ILE A 301 -9.45 -10.91 -4.05
CA ILE A 301 -8.16 -10.93 -4.74
C ILE A 301 -7.71 -12.38 -5.05
N VAL A 302 -7.98 -13.33 -4.16
CA VAL A 302 -7.70 -14.75 -4.44
C VAL A 302 -8.50 -15.23 -5.65
N GLY A 303 -9.69 -14.69 -5.86
CA GLY A 303 -10.53 -14.98 -7.03
C GLY A 303 -9.88 -14.63 -8.38
N PHE A 304 -8.99 -13.66 -8.44
CA PHE A 304 -8.28 -13.27 -9.68
C PHE A 304 -7.27 -14.32 -10.20
N GLY A 305 -6.93 -15.30 -9.40
CA GLY A 305 -6.00 -16.38 -9.75
C GLY A 305 -6.67 -17.67 -10.28
N ARG A 306 -7.99 -17.63 -10.51
CA ARG A 306 -8.77 -18.78 -11.01
C ARG A 306 -9.00 -18.71 -12.50
#